data_2e4414882cebdfcbd60db1d7894f3963
#
_entry.id   2e4414882cebdfcbd60db1d7894f3963
#
_cell.length_a   1.000
_cell.length_b   1.000
_cell.length_c   1.000
_cell.angle_alpha   90.00
_cell.angle_beta   90.00
_cell.angle_gamma   90.00
#
_symmetry.space_group_name_H-M   'P 1'
#
loop_
_entity.id
_entity.type
_entity.pdbx_description
1 polymer ?
#
loop_
_entity_poly.entity_id
_entity_poly.type
_entity_poly.pdbx_seq_one_letter_code
_entity_poly.pdbx_strand_id
1 'polypeptide(L)'
;MSHEIETMAYAGEVPWHGLGEAVTNDMSPDDMMKAAGLDWTVSMTANHYPPDHATHPGEMVPNSHFIERESDGSILGEYVAGTMYKPFQNADLFEFFAPFIESGDMFLHTAGSLFGGKKVWCMATTNEGFTLGK
;
A
#
# COMPACT_ATOMS: atom_id res chain seq x y z
N MET A 1 8.34 15.92 -15.25
CA MET A 1 7.20 15.49 -14.53
C MET A 1 7.54 14.38 -13.57
N SER A 2 6.91 14.46 -12.48
CA SER A 2 7.14 13.49 -11.43
C SER A 2 6.20 12.31 -11.58
N HIS A 3 6.68 11.14 -11.29
CA HIS A 3 5.84 9.94 -11.28
C HIS A 3 5.21 9.73 -9.91
N GLU A 4 5.74 10.40 -8.89
CA GLU A 4 5.31 10.25 -7.51
C GLU A 4 5.37 8.81 -7.03
N ILE A 5 6.12 7.97 -7.73
CA ILE A 5 6.29 6.58 -7.36
C ILE A 5 7.33 6.48 -6.25
N GLU A 6 6.97 5.85 -5.15
CA GLU A 6 7.90 5.57 -4.07
C GLU A 6 8.64 4.26 -4.34
N THR A 7 7.89 3.19 -4.53
CA THR A 7 8.46 1.88 -4.86
C THR A 7 7.52 1.17 -5.82
N MET A 8 8.04 0.23 -6.61
CA MET A 8 7.19 -0.64 -7.40
C MET A 8 7.96 -1.86 -7.89
N ALA A 9 7.20 -2.86 -8.30
CA ALA A 9 7.73 -4.03 -9.00
C ALA A 9 6.86 -4.30 -10.22
N TYR A 10 7.45 -4.90 -11.23
CA TYR A 10 6.72 -5.22 -12.45
C TYR A 10 7.18 -6.55 -13.01
N ALA A 11 6.24 -7.24 -13.67
CA ALA A 11 6.55 -8.45 -14.43
C ALA A 11 6.31 -8.14 -15.90
N GLY A 12 7.17 -8.64 -16.78
CA GLY A 12 7.04 -8.38 -18.19
C GLY A 12 7.87 -7.20 -18.66
N GLU A 13 7.28 -6.33 -19.47
CA GLU A 13 8.01 -5.23 -20.08
C GLU A 13 8.37 -4.14 -19.08
N VAL A 14 9.52 -3.52 -19.30
CA VAL A 14 9.94 -2.39 -18.49
C VAL A 14 8.95 -1.25 -18.65
N PRO A 15 8.45 -0.69 -17.54
CA PRO A 15 7.55 0.46 -17.62
C PRO A 15 8.23 1.66 -18.31
N TRP A 16 7.41 2.53 -18.87
CA TRP A 16 7.92 3.68 -19.62
C TRP A 16 8.85 4.58 -18.81
N HIS A 17 8.65 4.64 -17.50
CA HIS A 17 9.48 5.49 -16.64
C HIS A 17 10.75 4.79 -16.17
N GLY A 18 10.89 3.50 -16.40
CA GLY A 18 12.11 2.76 -16.04
C GLY A 18 12.29 2.52 -14.56
N LEU A 19 11.29 2.80 -13.75
CA LEU A 19 11.37 2.64 -12.31
C LEU A 19 10.85 1.26 -11.90
N GLY A 20 11.32 0.81 -10.75
CA GLY A 20 10.80 -0.41 -10.16
C GLY A 20 11.72 -1.59 -10.32
N GLU A 21 11.37 -2.66 -9.64
CA GLU A 21 12.13 -3.90 -9.65
C GLU A 21 11.46 -4.91 -10.58
N ALA A 22 12.25 -5.51 -11.48
CA ALA A 22 11.74 -6.53 -12.38
C ALA A 22 11.55 -7.84 -11.63
N VAL A 23 10.41 -8.49 -11.85
CA VAL A 23 10.09 -9.75 -11.22
C VAL A 23 9.55 -10.71 -12.28
N THR A 24 9.41 -11.97 -11.90
CA THR A 24 8.82 -12.97 -12.80
C THR A 24 7.31 -13.01 -12.56
N ASN A 25 6.56 -13.45 -13.59
CA ASN A 25 5.10 -13.46 -13.47
C ASN A 25 4.56 -14.69 -12.75
N ASP A 26 5.43 -15.56 -12.23
CA ASP A 26 5.01 -16.69 -11.39
C ASP A 26 5.22 -16.39 -9.90
N MET A 27 5.45 -15.15 -9.55
CA MET A 27 5.66 -14.76 -8.16
C MET A 27 4.44 -14.97 -7.30
N SER A 28 4.67 -15.38 -6.06
CA SER A 28 3.60 -15.44 -5.08
C SER A 28 3.19 -14.01 -4.69
N PRO A 29 1.98 -13.82 -4.18
CA PRO A 29 1.57 -12.50 -3.69
C PRO A 29 2.51 -11.94 -2.64
N ASP A 30 2.99 -12.78 -1.72
CA ASP A 30 3.91 -12.33 -0.68
C ASP A 30 5.23 -11.85 -1.26
N ASP A 31 5.78 -12.60 -2.22
CA ASP A 31 7.03 -12.21 -2.86
C ASP A 31 6.87 -10.92 -3.66
N MET A 32 5.74 -10.76 -4.35
CA MET A 32 5.45 -9.53 -5.09
C MET A 32 5.36 -8.34 -4.15
N MET A 33 4.69 -8.51 -3.02
CA MET A 33 4.58 -7.45 -2.03
C MET A 33 5.95 -6.99 -1.55
N LYS A 34 6.84 -7.95 -1.28
CA LYS A 34 8.18 -7.62 -0.83
C LYS A 34 9.00 -6.95 -1.93
N ALA A 35 8.92 -7.47 -3.15
CA ALA A 35 9.65 -6.89 -4.28
C ALA A 35 9.19 -5.48 -4.58
N ALA A 36 7.92 -5.20 -4.39
CA ALA A 36 7.38 -3.86 -4.60
C ALA A 36 7.66 -2.91 -3.45
N GLY A 37 8.28 -3.39 -2.38
CA GLY A 37 8.58 -2.56 -1.21
C GLY A 37 7.35 -2.22 -0.40
N LEU A 38 6.38 -3.12 -0.36
CA LEU A 38 5.10 -2.89 0.30
C LEU A 38 4.89 -3.74 1.54
N ASP A 39 5.95 -4.35 2.06
CA ASP A 39 5.85 -5.23 3.21
C ASP A 39 5.88 -4.50 4.54
N TRP A 40 5.39 -3.27 4.55
CA TRP A 40 5.26 -2.49 5.77
C TRP A 40 3.78 -2.49 6.22
N THR A 41 3.60 -2.20 7.51
CA THR A 41 2.27 -2.16 8.11
C THR A 41 1.96 -0.75 8.58
N VAL A 42 0.68 -0.49 8.83
CA VAL A 42 0.23 0.80 9.33
C VAL A 42 -0.52 0.61 10.64
N SER A 43 -0.53 1.65 11.44
CA SER A 43 -1.28 1.65 12.69
C SER A 43 -1.96 2.99 12.88
N MET A 44 -2.99 3.00 13.73
CA MET A 44 -3.64 4.24 14.11
C MET A 44 -3.01 4.73 15.40
N THR A 45 -2.60 5.98 15.40
CA THR A 45 -1.97 6.61 16.55
C THR A 45 -2.80 7.82 16.96
N ALA A 46 -3.03 7.96 18.28
CA ALA A 46 -3.85 9.04 18.77
C ALA A 46 -3.16 10.39 18.56
N ASN A 47 -3.95 11.39 18.18
CA ASN A 47 -3.47 12.75 18.10
C ASN A 47 -3.48 13.37 19.50
N HIS A 48 -2.51 14.26 19.76
CA HIS A 48 -2.38 14.93 21.04
C HIS A 48 -2.31 16.43 20.85
N TYR A 49 -2.80 17.17 21.81
CA TYR A 49 -2.61 18.60 21.85
C TYR A 49 -1.12 18.88 22.04
N PRO A 50 -0.63 20.04 21.55
CA PRO A 50 0.77 20.38 21.78
C PRO A 50 1.07 20.57 23.27
N PRO A 51 2.34 20.39 23.66
CA PRO A 51 2.70 20.51 25.09
C PRO A 51 2.42 21.89 25.69
N ASP A 52 2.36 22.93 24.84
CA ASP A 52 2.09 24.30 25.29
C ASP A 52 0.65 24.72 25.06
N HIS A 53 -0.26 23.78 24.86
CA HIS A 53 -1.67 24.10 24.67
C HIS A 53 -2.23 24.76 25.94
N ALA A 54 -3.07 25.77 25.77
CA ALA A 54 -3.54 26.60 26.88
C ALA A 54 -4.35 25.83 27.92
N THR A 55 -5.19 24.87 27.47
CA THR A 55 -6.10 24.17 28.38
C THR A 55 -5.87 22.67 28.46
N HIS A 56 -5.23 22.05 27.43
CA HIS A 56 -5.04 20.61 27.36
C HIS A 56 -3.62 20.24 26.94
N PRO A 57 -2.58 20.72 27.67
CA PRO A 57 -1.21 20.54 27.20
C PRO A 57 -0.85 19.06 27.13
N GLY A 58 -0.46 18.59 25.95
CA GLY A 58 -0.01 17.23 25.75
C GLY A 58 -1.07 16.15 25.86
N GLU A 59 -2.32 16.54 26.10
CA GLU A 59 -3.40 15.58 26.30
C GLU A 59 -3.89 15.03 24.97
N MET A 60 -4.46 13.84 25.02
CA MET A 60 -4.98 13.20 23.84
C MET A 60 -6.23 13.91 23.33
N VAL A 61 -6.27 14.16 22.04
CA VAL A 61 -7.45 14.75 21.40
C VAL A 61 -8.51 13.65 21.28
N PRO A 62 -9.71 13.86 21.82
CA PRO A 62 -10.74 12.83 21.78
C PRO A 62 -11.09 12.44 20.34
N ASN A 63 -11.22 11.16 20.09
CA ASN A 63 -11.74 10.61 18.85
C ASN A 63 -10.99 11.09 17.61
N SER A 64 -9.68 11.25 17.73
CA SER A 64 -8.84 11.76 16.65
C SER A 64 -7.57 10.94 16.56
N HIS A 65 -7.29 10.41 15.38
CA HIS A 65 -6.12 9.57 15.14
C HIS A 65 -5.49 9.94 13.79
N PHE A 66 -4.23 9.58 13.63
CA PHE A 66 -3.59 9.59 12.32
C PHE A 66 -3.11 8.19 11.99
N ILE A 67 -2.92 7.93 10.70
CA ILE A 67 -2.43 6.64 10.22
C ILE A 67 -0.93 6.77 9.99
N GLU A 68 -0.17 5.92 10.63
CA GLU A 68 1.27 5.96 10.62
C GLU A 68 1.83 4.69 9.98
N ARG A 69 2.80 4.86 9.08
CA ARG A 69 3.54 3.73 8.53
C ARG A 69 4.59 3.33 9.57
N GLU A 70 4.53 2.09 10.02
CA GLU A 70 5.36 1.66 11.14
C GLU A 70 6.83 1.57 10.80
N SER A 71 7.15 1.35 9.53
CA SER A 71 8.55 1.18 9.13
C SER A 71 9.39 2.44 9.31
N ASP A 72 8.79 3.63 9.14
CA ASP A 72 9.55 4.87 9.19
C ASP A 72 8.82 6.02 9.89
N GLY A 73 7.63 5.78 10.42
CA GLY A 73 6.86 6.81 11.11
C GLY A 73 6.19 7.83 10.21
N SER A 74 6.14 7.57 8.90
CA SER A 74 5.48 8.49 7.98
C SER A 74 3.99 8.57 8.26
N ILE A 75 3.44 9.78 8.18
CA ILE A 75 2.01 9.99 8.37
C ILE A 75 1.32 9.83 7.03
N LEU A 76 0.44 8.83 6.92
CA LEU A 76 -0.25 8.53 5.67
C LEU A 76 -1.68 9.08 5.65
N GLY A 77 -2.30 9.24 6.81
CA GLY A 77 -3.63 9.83 6.94
C GLY A 77 -3.66 10.70 8.18
N GLU A 78 -3.99 11.98 8.01
CA GLU A 78 -3.77 12.96 9.06
C GLU A 78 -4.89 13.03 10.09
N TYR A 79 -6.10 12.62 9.71
CA TYR A 79 -7.21 12.66 10.66
C TYR A 79 -8.16 11.51 10.37
N VAL A 80 -8.39 10.71 11.38
CA VAL A 80 -9.37 9.63 11.31
C VAL A 80 -10.19 9.67 12.59
N ALA A 81 -11.49 9.81 12.42
CA ALA A 81 -12.40 9.85 13.57
C ALA A 81 -12.89 8.46 13.92
N GLY A 82 -13.19 8.27 15.20
CA GLY A 82 -13.82 7.04 15.66
C GLY A 82 -12.84 5.98 16.11
N THR A 83 -13.37 5.01 16.84
CA THR A 83 -12.58 3.91 17.38
C THR A 83 -12.83 2.60 16.63
N MET A 84 -13.76 2.62 15.69
CA MET A 84 -14.15 1.41 14.96
C MET A 84 -13.39 1.23 13.66
N TYR A 85 -12.70 2.25 13.21
CA TYR A 85 -11.95 2.18 11.95
C TYR A 85 -10.73 1.28 12.11
N LYS A 86 -10.53 0.38 11.17
CA LYS A 86 -9.32 -0.44 11.10
C LYS A 86 -8.60 -0.10 9.80
N PRO A 87 -7.32 0.28 9.87
CA PRO A 87 -6.58 0.57 8.63
C PRO A 87 -6.46 -0.69 7.77
N PHE A 88 -6.60 -0.50 6.47
CA PHE A 88 -6.41 -1.58 5.50
C PHE A 88 -4.91 -1.78 5.30
N GLN A 89 -4.44 -3.00 5.55
CA GLN A 89 -3.02 -3.32 5.43
C GLN A 89 -2.68 -3.69 4.00
N ASN A 90 -1.42 -3.44 3.59
CA ASN A 90 -0.97 -3.84 2.27
C ASN A 90 -1.11 -5.35 2.06
N ALA A 91 -0.82 -6.12 3.10
CA ALA A 91 -0.96 -7.58 3.02
C ALA A 91 -2.38 -8.00 2.66
N ASP A 92 -3.38 -7.25 3.12
CA ASP A 92 -4.78 -7.57 2.82
C ASP A 92 -5.05 -7.45 1.31
N LEU A 93 -4.43 -6.47 0.67
CA LEU A 93 -4.57 -6.29 -0.77
C LEU A 93 -4.03 -7.51 -1.53
N PHE A 94 -2.85 -7.97 -1.14
CA PHE A 94 -2.24 -9.11 -1.81
C PHE A 94 -2.96 -10.42 -1.50
N GLU A 95 -3.49 -10.56 -0.30
CA GLU A 95 -4.27 -11.73 0.06
C GLU A 95 -5.54 -11.85 -0.77
N PHE A 96 -6.09 -10.72 -1.19
CA PHE A 96 -7.27 -10.73 -2.06
C PHE A 96 -6.98 -11.50 -3.35
N PHE A 97 -5.78 -11.36 -3.89
CA PHE A 97 -5.42 -12.02 -5.14
C PHE A 97 -4.96 -13.47 -4.97
N ALA A 98 -4.61 -13.87 -3.73
CA ALA A 98 -3.96 -15.15 -3.51
C ALA A 98 -4.72 -16.35 -4.09
N PRO A 99 -6.05 -16.48 -3.90
CA PRO A 99 -6.74 -17.64 -4.46
C PRO A 99 -6.67 -17.71 -5.99
N PHE A 100 -6.69 -16.55 -6.65
CA PHE A 100 -6.65 -16.50 -8.11
C PHE A 100 -5.26 -16.82 -8.64
N ILE A 101 -4.23 -16.43 -7.90
CA ILE A 101 -2.85 -16.73 -8.27
C ILE A 101 -2.59 -18.22 -8.07
N GLU A 102 -3.04 -18.79 -6.95
CA GLU A 102 -2.82 -20.19 -6.64
C GLU A 102 -3.54 -21.12 -7.60
N SER A 103 -4.70 -20.71 -8.09
CA SER A 103 -5.45 -21.50 -9.05
C SER A 103 -4.91 -21.40 -10.47
N GLY A 104 -4.01 -20.44 -10.72
CA GLY A 104 -3.46 -20.23 -12.05
C GLY A 104 -4.33 -19.38 -12.95
N ASP A 105 -5.41 -18.79 -12.41
CA ASP A 105 -6.32 -17.97 -13.19
C ASP A 105 -5.76 -16.59 -13.48
N MET A 106 -4.88 -16.10 -12.61
CA MET A 106 -4.29 -14.78 -12.72
C MET A 106 -2.83 -14.83 -12.33
N PHE A 107 -2.08 -13.81 -12.76
CA PHE A 107 -0.74 -13.58 -12.23
C PHE A 107 -0.53 -12.09 -12.04
N LEU A 108 0.32 -11.76 -11.07
CA LEU A 108 0.56 -10.37 -10.71
C LEU A 108 1.41 -9.70 -11.77
N HIS A 109 1.05 -8.47 -12.09
CA HIS A 109 1.70 -7.71 -13.15
C HIS A 109 2.53 -6.55 -12.59
N THR A 110 1.90 -5.66 -11.84
CA THR A 110 2.61 -4.53 -11.21
C THR A 110 2.04 -4.29 -9.82
N ALA A 111 2.89 -3.76 -8.97
CA ALA A 111 2.49 -3.32 -7.64
C ALA A 111 3.43 -2.21 -7.21
N GLY A 112 2.95 -1.31 -6.39
CA GLY A 112 3.80 -0.23 -5.92
C GLY A 112 3.06 0.76 -5.07
N SER A 113 3.75 1.86 -4.77
CA SER A 113 3.18 2.93 -3.96
C SER A 113 3.50 4.29 -4.56
N LEU A 114 2.61 5.24 -4.29
CA LEU A 114 2.73 6.62 -4.73
C LEU A 114 2.65 7.54 -3.52
N PHE A 115 3.19 8.74 -3.67
CA PHE A 115 3.04 9.83 -2.69
C PHE A 115 3.48 9.40 -1.30
N GLY A 116 4.67 8.80 -1.22
CA GLY A 116 5.22 8.40 0.06
C GLY A 116 4.46 7.29 0.76
N GLY A 117 3.74 6.49 0.02
CA GLY A 117 2.98 5.37 0.58
C GLY A 117 1.52 5.66 0.83
N LYS A 118 1.05 6.87 0.49
CA LYS A 118 -0.34 7.23 0.71
C LYS A 118 -1.29 6.51 -0.23
N LYS A 119 -0.78 6.09 -1.39
CA LYS A 119 -1.54 5.28 -2.35
C LYS A 119 -0.73 4.04 -2.70
N VAL A 120 -1.39 2.91 -2.66
CA VAL A 120 -0.79 1.62 -2.97
C VAL A 120 -1.64 0.96 -4.04
N TRP A 121 -0.99 0.32 -5.02
CA TRP A 121 -1.73 -0.37 -6.06
C TRP A 121 -1.16 -1.77 -6.27
N CYS A 122 -2.01 -2.64 -6.80
CA CYS A 122 -1.63 -3.98 -7.22
C CYS A 122 -2.49 -4.34 -8.41
N MET A 123 -1.86 -4.75 -9.48
CA MET A 123 -2.55 -5.12 -10.72
C MET A 123 -2.21 -6.54 -11.09
N ALA A 124 -3.22 -7.27 -11.54
CA ALA A 124 -3.05 -8.64 -11.99
C ALA A 124 -3.65 -8.77 -13.38
N THR A 125 -3.12 -9.72 -14.15
CA THR A 125 -3.67 -10.04 -15.46
C THR A 125 -4.24 -11.43 -15.42
N THR A 126 -5.25 -11.68 -16.27
CA THR A 126 -5.83 -13.01 -16.35
C THR A 126 -4.93 -13.89 -17.20
N ASN A 127 -5.03 -15.19 -16.95
CA ASN A 127 -4.24 -16.16 -17.68
C ASN A 127 -4.56 -16.16 -19.17
N GLU A 128 -5.78 -15.78 -19.52
CA GLU A 128 -6.20 -15.74 -20.91
C GLU A 128 -5.82 -14.44 -21.60
N GLY A 129 -5.23 -13.54 -20.88
CA GLY A 129 -4.90 -12.23 -21.39
C GLY A 129 -6.14 -11.40 -21.59
N PHE A 130 -6.00 -10.35 -22.38
CA PHE A 130 -7.10 -9.44 -22.61
C PHE A 130 -7.72 -9.69 -23.94
N THR A 131 -8.44 -10.77 -24.04
CA THR A 131 -9.25 -10.99 -25.21
C THR A 131 -10.58 -10.27 -25.09
N LEU A 132 -10.89 -9.76 -23.91
CA LEU A 132 -12.08 -8.98 -23.72
C LEU A 132 -11.94 -7.63 -24.41
N GLY A 133 -13.03 -7.15 -24.96
CA GLY A 133 -13.00 -5.85 -25.61
C GLY A 133 -12.52 -5.87 -27.03
N LYS A 134 -12.32 -7.03 -27.54
CA LYS A 134 -11.97 -7.16 -28.95
C LYS A 134 -13.10 -6.74 -29.82
#